data_82d049fecfaba3d367ad9690129b9714
#
_entry.id   82d049fecfaba3d367ad9690129b9714
#
_cell.length_a   1.000
_cell.length_b   1.000
_cell.length_c   1.000
_cell.angle_alpha   90.00
_cell.angle_beta   90.00
_cell.angle_gamma   90.00
#
_symmetry.space_group_name_H-M   'P 1'
#
loop_
_entity.id
_entity.type
_entity.pdbx_description
1 polymer ?
#
loop_
_entity_poly.entity_id
_entity_poly.type
_entity_poly.pdbx_seq_one_letter_code
_entity_poly.pdbx_strand_id
1 'polypeptide(L)'
;MTQYDLVIKGGLAVLENGPVRADIFISGGKIKRVGRPDRGTCDASRVIDARGLVILPGLIDAHVHYSLHLGGAKMTADDFYSGSAAAACGGVTTVI
;
A
#
# COMPACT_ATOMS: atom_id res chain seq x y z
N MET A 1 -15.97 -13.82 -15.02
CA MET A 1 -14.64 -13.15 -14.96
C MET A 1 -14.72 -11.98 -14.03
N THR A 2 -13.79 -11.86 -13.11
CA THR A 2 -13.71 -10.68 -12.25
C THR A 2 -13.06 -9.52 -13.01
N GLN A 3 -13.65 -8.34 -12.89
CA GLN A 3 -13.12 -7.14 -13.54
C GLN A 3 -11.88 -6.59 -12.81
N TYR A 4 -11.83 -6.77 -11.50
CA TYR A 4 -10.74 -6.27 -10.65
C TYR A 4 -10.19 -7.36 -9.74
N ASP A 5 -8.90 -7.31 -9.46
CA ASP A 5 -8.26 -8.22 -8.52
C ASP A 5 -8.59 -7.84 -7.08
N LEU A 6 -8.65 -6.54 -6.83
CA LEU A 6 -8.89 -5.97 -5.51
C LEU A 6 -9.67 -4.66 -5.62
N VAL A 7 -10.63 -4.47 -4.74
CA VAL A 7 -11.28 -3.18 -4.54
C VAL A 7 -11.21 -2.79 -3.06
N ILE A 8 -10.78 -1.58 -2.80
CA ILE A 8 -10.79 -0.99 -1.45
C ILE A 8 -11.98 -0.04 -1.39
N LYS A 9 -12.94 -0.32 -0.50
CA LYS A 9 -14.23 0.36 -0.48
C LYS A 9 -14.41 1.33 0.68
N GLY A 10 -14.92 2.51 0.36
CA GLY A 10 -15.54 3.43 1.32
C GLY A 10 -14.58 4.17 2.24
N GLY A 11 -13.29 4.12 2.00
CA GLY A 11 -12.30 4.83 2.80
C GLY A 11 -12.17 6.31 2.43
N LEU A 12 -11.49 7.07 3.30
CA LEU A 12 -11.09 8.44 3.01
C LEU A 12 -9.72 8.39 2.32
N ALA A 13 -9.72 8.49 1.00
CA ALA A 13 -8.50 8.47 0.20
C ALA A 13 -7.86 9.85 0.16
N VAL A 14 -6.57 9.92 0.54
CA VAL A 14 -5.80 11.15 0.43
C VAL A 14 -5.17 11.20 -0.94
N LEU A 15 -5.73 12.05 -1.80
CA LEU A 15 -5.29 12.25 -3.18
C LEU A 15 -4.53 13.58 -3.30
N GLU A 16 -3.97 13.83 -4.47
CA GLU A 16 -3.21 15.05 -4.75
C GLU A 16 -3.99 16.34 -4.42
N ASN A 17 -5.28 16.36 -4.70
CA ASN A 17 -6.15 17.52 -4.43
C ASN A 17 -6.80 17.50 -3.04
N GLY A 18 -6.39 16.59 -2.17
CA GLY A 18 -6.92 16.47 -0.81
C GLY A 18 -7.70 15.19 -0.55
N PRO A 19 -8.21 15.02 0.68
CA PRO A 19 -8.92 13.81 1.06
C PRO A 19 -10.32 13.76 0.43
N VAL A 20 -10.70 12.58 -0.05
CA VAL A 20 -12.02 12.32 -0.63
C VAL A 20 -12.45 10.90 -0.31
N ARG A 21 -13.73 10.71 -0.04
CA ARG A 21 -14.27 9.34 0.06
C ARG A 21 -14.31 8.71 -1.31
N ALA A 22 -13.65 7.57 -1.43
CA ALA A 22 -13.51 6.90 -2.71
C ALA A 22 -13.40 5.39 -2.55
N ASP A 23 -13.77 4.70 -3.62
CA ASP A 23 -13.40 3.32 -3.86
C ASP A 23 -12.17 3.28 -4.78
N ILE A 24 -11.24 2.38 -4.49
CA ILE A 24 -10.01 2.21 -5.28
C ILE A 24 -10.04 0.84 -5.94
N PHE A 25 -9.93 0.83 -7.25
CA PHE A 25 -10.04 -0.37 -8.09
C PHE A 25 -8.67 -0.75 -8.63
N ILE A 26 -8.24 -1.98 -8.36
CA ILE A 26 -6.90 -2.47 -8.65
C ILE A 26 -6.99 -3.71 -9.52
N SER A 27 -6.17 -3.76 -10.57
CA SER A 27 -6.01 -4.91 -11.42
C SER A 27 -4.59 -4.96 -11.99
N GLY A 28 -4.00 -6.16 -12.05
CA GLY A 28 -2.64 -6.35 -12.53
C GLY A 28 -1.59 -5.57 -11.70
N GLY A 29 -1.80 -5.43 -10.40
CA GLY A 29 -0.90 -4.70 -9.50
C GLY A 29 -0.92 -3.18 -9.69
N LYS A 30 -1.92 -2.64 -10.40
CA LYS A 30 -2.03 -1.20 -10.68
C LYS A 30 -3.40 -0.67 -10.32
N ILE A 31 -3.45 0.56 -9.83
CA ILE A 31 -4.70 1.29 -9.64
C ILE A 31 -5.26 1.62 -11.03
N LYS A 32 -6.45 1.11 -11.33
CA LYS A 32 -7.15 1.33 -12.59
C LYS A 32 -8.15 2.47 -12.51
N ARG A 33 -8.75 2.65 -11.34
CA ARG A 33 -9.76 3.69 -11.13
C ARG A 33 -9.80 4.08 -9.66
N VAL A 34 -10.02 5.36 -9.42
CA VAL A 34 -10.44 5.91 -8.13
C VAL A 34 -11.76 6.62 -8.37
N GLY A 35 -12.79 6.22 -7.70
CA GLY A 35 -14.14 6.72 -7.97
C GLY A 35 -14.98 6.90 -6.72
N ARG A 36 -16.12 7.55 -6.87
CA ARG A 36 -17.07 7.71 -5.76
C ARG A 36 -17.49 6.33 -5.24
N PRO A 37 -17.71 6.22 -3.91
CA PRO A 37 -18.21 4.98 -3.35
C PRO A 37 -19.48 4.54 -4.03
N ASP A 38 -19.47 3.32 -4.53
CA ASP A 38 -20.64 2.68 -5.11
C ASP A 38 -21.27 1.73 -4.08
N ARG A 39 -22.57 1.81 -3.92
CA ARG A 39 -23.33 0.89 -3.06
C ARG A 39 -23.59 -0.47 -3.69
N GLY A 40 -23.31 -0.58 -4.99
CA GLY A 40 -23.47 -1.82 -5.72
C GLY A 40 -22.40 -2.87 -5.41
N THR A 41 -22.67 -4.06 -5.88
CA THR A 41 -21.66 -5.14 -5.89
C THR A 41 -20.63 -4.82 -6.96
N CYS A 42 -19.36 -4.81 -6.61
CA CYS A 42 -18.31 -4.73 -7.60
C CYS A 42 -17.80 -6.13 -7.93
N ASP A 43 -17.48 -6.33 -9.19
CA ASP A 43 -16.89 -7.58 -9.69
C ASP A 43 -15.38 -7.59 -9.39
N ALA A 44 -15.03 -8.08 -8.22
CA ALA A 44 -13.68 -8.16 -7.74
C ALA A 44 -13.39 -9.49 -7.05
N SER A 45 -12.18 -10.01 -7.22
CA SER A 45 -11.74 -11.23 -6.54
C SER A 45 -11.65 -11.03 -5.03
N ARG A 46 -11.30 -9.81 -4.60
CA ARG A 46 -11.15 -9.45 -3.19
C ARG A 46 -11.65 -8.04 -2.95
N VAL A 47 -12.33 -7.84 -1.83
CA VAL A 47 -12.81 -6.53 -1.39
C VAL A 47 -12.30 -6.26 0.02
N ILE A 48 -11.74 -5.08 0.23
CA ILE A 48 -11.36 -4.57 1.54
C ILE A 48 -12.35 -3.47 1.93
N ASP A 49 -13.03 -3.64 3.05
CA ASP A 49 -13.88 -2.60 3.62
C ASP A 49 -13.00 -1.60 4.39
N ALA A 50 -12.86 -0.41 3.86
CA ALA A 50 -12.06 0.67 4.44
C ALA A 50 -12.92 1.78 5.08
N ARG A 51 -14.19 1.52 5.35
CA ARG A 51 -15.06 2.50 6.03
C ARG A 51 -14.48 2.87 7.38
N GLY A 52 -14.41 4.16 7.66
CA GLY A 52 -13.79 4.69 8.88
C GLY A 52 -12.26 4.73 8.87
N LEU A 53 -11.64 4.30 7.79
CA LEU A 53 -10.19 4.31 7.62
C LEU A 53 -9.75 5.40 6.65
N VAL A 54 -8.52 5.84 6.82
CA VAL A 54 -7.82 6.72 5.87
C VAL A 54 -6.96 5.86 4.96
N ILE A 55 -7.05 6.09 3.66
CA ILE A 55 -6.25 5.40 2.66
C ILE A 55 -5.16 6.36 2.19
N LEU A 56 -3.91 5.94 2.34
CA LEU A 56 -2.74 6.67 1.92
C LEU A 56 -2.00 5.88 0.84
N PRO A 57 -1.26 6.55 -0.06
CA PRO A 57 -0.23 5.88 -0.85
C PRO A 57 0.77 5.20 0.07
N GLY A 58 1.38 4.12 -0.39
CA GLY A 58 2.48 3.49 0.34
C GLY A 58 3.59 4.50 0.63
N LEU A 59 4.10 4.49 1.85
CA LEU A 59 5.15 5.41 2.27
C LEU A 59 6.48 5.08 1.60
N ILE A 60 7.30 6.10 1.37
CA ILE A 60 8.65 5.98 0.83
C ILE A 60 9.63 6.33 1.94
N ASP A 61 10.53 5.42 2.27
CA ASP A 61 11.66 5.68 3.16
C ASP A 61 12.92 5.84 2.31
N ALA A 62 13.41 7.06 2.23
CA ALA A 62 14.52 7.43 1.36
C ALA A 62 15.91 7.17 1.99
N HIS A 63 15.97 6.62 3.20
CA HIS A 63 17.24 6.38 3.87
C HIS A 63 17.14 5.14 4.76
N VAL A 64 17.57 4.00 4.21
CA VAL A 64 17.59 2.72 4.94
C VAL A 64 18.96 2.06 4.84
N HIS A 65 19.25 1.18 5.80
CA HIS A 65 20.47 0.38 5.84
C HIS A 65 20.11 -1.09 6.09
N TYR A 66 20.00 -1.87 5.02
CA TYR A 66 19.84 -3.33 5.09
C TYR A 66 21.13 -4.03 4.70
N SER A 67 21.50 -5.06 5.42
CA SER A 67 22.71 -5.85 5.17
C SER A 67 23.98 -4.99 5.01
N LEU A 68 24.07 -3.88 5.74
CA LEU A 68 25.20 -2.97 5.66
C LEU A 68 26.34 -3.49 6.54
N HIS A 69 27.52 -3.65 5.96
CA HIS A 69 28.74 -3.94 6.68
C HIS A 69 29.29 -2.69 7.35
N LEU A 70 29.51 -2.77 8.66
CA LEU A 70 30.02 -1.65 9.49
C LEU A 70 31.52 -1.76 9.76
N GLY A 71 32.19 -2.73 9.12
CA GLY A 71 33.59 -3.05 9.33
C GLY A 71 33.81 -4.28 10.20
N GLY A 72 34.82 -5.08 9.89
CA GLY A 72 35.08 -6.37 10.53
C GLY A 72 33.89 -7.32 10.37
N ALA A 73 33.46 -7.96 11.45
CA ALA A 73 32.30 -8.86 11.47
C ALA A 73 30.98 -8.15 11.80
N LYS A 74 30.98 -6.82 11.88
CA LYS A 74 29.79 -6.04 12.25
C LYS A 74 28.92 -5.78 11.04
N MET A 75 27.63 -6.03 11.21
CA MET A 75 26.57 -5.73 10.23
C MET A 75 25.40 -5.04 10.91
N THR A 76 24.56 -4.37 10.11
CA THR A 76 23.27 -3.91 10.61
C THR A 76 22.39 -5.12 10.98
N ALA A 77 21.46 -4.91 11.93
CA ALA A 77 20.62 -5.98 12.46
C ALA A 77 19.71 -6.62 11.41
N ASP A 78 19.21 -5.80 10.46
CA ASP A 78 18.29 -6.25 9.43
C ASP A 78 19.02 -6.57 8.12
N ASP A 79 18.63 -7.67 7.50
CA ASP A 79 18.91 -7.97 6.10
C ASP A 79 17.82 -7.39 5.18
N PHE A 80 17.92 -7.63 3.87
CA PHE A 80 16.93 -7.15 2.92
C PHE A 80 15.54 -7.73 3.17
N TYR A 81 15.45 -8.99 3.59
CA TYR A 81 14.18 -9.64 3.87
C TYR A 81 13.54 -9.09 5.15
N SER A 82 14.24 -9.16 6.27
CA SER A 82 13.70 -8.74 7.57
C SER A 82 13.37 -7.24 7.60
N GLY A 83 14.27 -6.42 7.05
CA GLY A 83 14.08 -4.98 7.00
C GLY A 83 12.92 -4.56 6.09
N SER A 84 12.82 -5.14 4.90
CA SER A 84 11.72 -4.84 3.98
C SER A 84 10.38 -5.37 4.47
N ALA A 85 10.36 -6.54 5.12
CA ALA A 85 9.15 -7.06 5.75
C ALA A 85 8.64 -6.15 6.88
N ALA A 86 9.54 -5.69 7.74
CA ALA A 86 9.20 -4.74 8.81
C ALA A 86 8.68 -3.41 8.24
N ALA A 87 9.34 -2.89 7.20
CA ALA A 87 8.92 -1.67 6.52
C ALA A 87 7.50 -1.83 5.93
N ALA A 88 7.24 -2.92 5.23
CA ALA A 88 5.93 -3.21 4.64
C ALA A 88 4.83 -3.31 5.72
N CYS A 89 5.10 -3.96 6.85
CA CYS A 89 4.17 -4.03 7.98
C CYS A 89 3.85 -2.65 8.57
N GLY A 90 4.77 -1.69 8.45
CA GLY A 90 4.57 -0.30 8.85
C GLY A 90 3.98 0.61 7.77
N GLY A 91 3.65 0.06 6.59
CA GLY A 91 3.09 0.82 5.48
C GLY A 91 4.11 1.47 4.54
N VAL A 92 5.39 1.15 4.70
CA VAL A 92 6.45 1.58 3.78
C VAL A 92 6.53 0.59 2.62
N THR A 93 6.32 1.06 1.40
CA THR A 93 6.28 0.23 0.20
C THR A 93 7.46 0.46 -0.74
N THR A 94 8.25 1.47 -0.48
CA THR A 94 9.45 1.80 -1.26
C THR A 94 10.55 2.25 -0.32
N VAL A 95 11.76 1.70 -0.51
CA VAL A 95 12.98 2.07 0.24
C VAL A 95 14.10 2.41 -0.72
N ILE A 96 14.97 3.32 -0.32
CA ILE A 96 16.13 3.76 -1.11
C ILE A 96 17.41 3.64 -0.29
#